data_0706b5e8527b708f9573e81b0f094fbd
#
_entry.id   0706b5e8527b708f9573e81b0f094fbd
#
_cell.length_a   1.000
_cell.length_b   1.000
_cell.length_c   1.000
_cell.angle_alpha   90.00
_cell.angle_beta   90.00
_cell.angle_gamma   90.00
#
_symmetry.space_group_name_H-M   'P 1'
#
loop_
_entity.id
_entity.type
_entity.pdbx_description
1 polymer ?
#
loop_
_entity_poly.entity_id
_entity_poly.type
_entity_poly.pdbx_seq_one_letter_code
_entity_poly.pdbx_strand_id
1 'polypeptide(L)'
;MLARKPISEKSIADNVLEWRTGAINIDGCRIESDDVSVDRKKVVRKSRSDEGVWTNENSGMKAEGSEFADADPRGRFPSNLIHNGIDTDWARYFYCPKVSKTERNNSALQNTHPTVKPIELMKYLCRLVTPKGGTVLDPFMGSGSTGMAAKDEGFDFIGIEKEREYYEIAEARIKKTAPLMDFFL
;
A
#
# COMPACT_ATOMS: atom_id res chain seq x y z
N MET A 1 1.91 1.84 -11.04
CA MET A 1 3.38 1.92 -10.78
C MET A 1 3.57 2.81 -9.57
N LEU A 2 4.36 2.38 -8.58
CA LEU A 2 4.80 3.23 -7.47
C LEU A 2 6.16 3.83 -7.86
N ALA A 3 6.26 5.14 -7.83
CA ALA A 3 7.50 5.87 -8.11
C ALA A 3 7.75 6.91 -7.01
N ARG A 4 9.00 7.19 -6.75
CA ARG A 4 9.44 8.18 -5.77
C ARG A 4 10.34 9.20 -6.45
N LYS A 5 10.19 10.48 -6.08
CA LYS A 5 11.17 11.50 -6.46
C LYS A 5 12.56 11.12 -5.90
N PRO A 6 13.64 11.49 -6.57
CA PRO A 6 14.97 11.37 -5.98
C PRO A 6 15.00 12.01 -4.58
N ILE A 7 15.66 11.34 -3.65
CA ILE A 7 15.90 11.90 -2.31
C ILE A 7 17.00 12.94 -2.36
N SER A 8 16.93 13.94 -1.48
CA SER A 8 17.99 14.98 -1.36
C SER A 8 19.17 14.49 -0.52
N GLU A 9 18.92 13.53 0.37
CA GLU A 9 19.88 13.02 1.32
C GLU A 9 20.62 11.77 0.80
N LYS A 10 21.71 11.40 1.46
CA LYS A 10 22.55 10.26 1.08
C LYS A 10 21.84 8.91 1.18
N SER A 11 20.89 8.80 2.11
CA SER A 11 20.10 7.59 2.31
C SER A 11 18.63 7.90 2.55
N ILE A 12 17.77 6.86 2.43
CA ILE A 12 16.34 6.99 2.78
C ILE A 12 16.19 7.32 4.25
N ALA A 13 17.02 6.74 5.12
CA ALA A 13 16.98 6.99 6.56
C ALA A 13 17.28 8.47 6.86
N ASP A 14 18.34 9.03 6.29
CA ASP A 14 18.69 10.44 6.45
C ASP A 14 17.56 11.34 5.93
N ASN A 15 16.99 10.99 4.78
CA ASN A 15 15.88 11.76 4.19
C ASN A 15 14.62 11.73 5.08
N VAL A 16 14.35 10.61 5.75
CA VAL A 16 13.22 10.51 6.70
C VAL A 16 13.50 11.31 7.97
N LEU A 17 14.72 11.29 8.47
CA LEU A 17 15.10 12.05 9.65
C LEU A 17 14.97 13.56 9.42
N GLU A 18 15.38 14.04 8.24
CA GLU A 18 15.35 15.46 7.89
C GLU A 18 13.94 15.91 7.46
N TRP A 19 13.32 15.18 6.51
CA TRP A 19 12.10 15.61 5.81
C TRP A 19 10.84 14.84 6.19
N ARG A 20 10.95 13.81 7.02
CA ARG A 20 9.87 12.90 7.44
C ARG A 20 9.13 12.24 6.27
N THR A 21 9.78 12.11 5.11
CA THR A 21 9.21 11.55 3.90
C THR A 21 10.20 10.66 3.15
N GLY A 22 9.73 9.90 2.16
CA GLY A 22 10.54 9.07 1.28
C GLY A 22 10.64 7.60 1.68
N ALA A 23 10.16 7.19 2.85
CA ALA A 23 10.04 5.78 3.24
C ALA A 23 8.65 5.22 2.91
N ILE A 24 8.55 3.89 2.94
CA ILE A 24 7.30 3.13 2.82
C ILE A 24 6.91 2.67 4.22
N ASN A 25 5.65 2.85 4.58
CA ASN A 25 5.08 2.39 5.85
C ASN A 25 4.81 0.88 5.81
N ILE A 26 5.85 0.09 5.98
CA ILE A 26 5.76 -1.38 5.93
C ILE A 26 4.90 -1.89 7.08
N ASP A 27 5.17 -1.46 8.31
CA ASP A 27 4.50 -2.00 9.49
C ASP A 27 3.00 -1.67 9.54
N GLY A 28 2.60 -0.48 9.10
CA GLY A 28 1.18 -0.12 9.00
C GLY A 28 0.42 -0.78 7.84
N CYS A 29 1.14 -1.46 6.94
CA CYS A 29 0.57 -2.13 5.77
C CYS A 29 0.85 -3.64 5.77
N ARG A 30 1.27 -4.23 6.89
CA ARG A 30 1.46 -5.68 7.00
C ARG A 30 0.15 -6.40 6.82
N ILE A 31 0.25 -7.58 6.24
CA ILE A 31 -0.89 -8.49 6.02
C ILE A 31 -0.86 -9.50 7.15
N GLU A 32 -1.93 -9.55 7.94
CA GLU A 32 -2.11 -10.58 8.96
C GLU A 32 -2.03 -11.96 8.31
N SER A 33 -1.34 -12.89 8.95
CA SER A 33 -1.15 -14.23 8.44
C SER A 33 -1.19 -15.22 9.58
N ASP A 34 -2.07 -16.18 9.47
CA ASP A 34 -2.17 -17.32 10.40
C ASP A 34 -0.99 -18.29 10.24
N ASP A 35 -0.21 -18.15 9.15
CA ASP A 35 0.93 -18.99 8.81
C ASP A 35 2.24 -18.51 9.49
N VAL A 36 2.15 -17.90 10.65
CA VAL A 36 3.32 -17.43 11.43
C VAL A 36 4.25 -18.59 11.79
N SER A 37 3.75 -19.81 11.75
CA SER A 37 4.46 -21.03 12.10
C SER A 37 4.82 -21.94 10.92
N VAL A 38 4.93 -21.42 9.72
CA VAL A 38 5.52 -22.25 8.66
C VAL A 38 6.97 -22.50 9.04
N ASP A 39 7.17 -23.65 9.66
CA ASP A 39 8.46 -24.27 9.85
C ASP A 39 9.12 -24.35 8.46
N ARG A 40 9.76 -23.24 8.07
CA ARG A 40 10.53 -23.19 6.85
C ARG A 40 11.73 -24.08 7.10
N LYS A 41 11.51 -25.41 6.89
CA LYS A 41 12.59 -26.38 6.82
C LYS A 41 13.73 -25.69 6.09
N LYS A 42 14.88 -25.57 6.74
CA LYS A 42 16.11 -25.02 6.17
C LYS A 42 16.20 -25.52 4.74
N VAL A 43 15.84 -24.68 3.78
CA VAL A 43 16.15 -24.99 2.39
C VAL A 43 17.63 -24.74 2.29
N VAL A 44 18.39 -25.78 2.64
CA VAL A 44 19.81 -25.83 2.31
C VAL A 44 19.83 -25.78 0.80
N ARG A 45 20.02 -24.61 0.23
CA ARG A 45 20.41 -24.50 -1.17
C ARG A 45 21.76 -25.22 -1.25
N LYS A 46 21.73 -26.48 -1.71
CA LYS A 46 22.95 -27.17 -2.12
C LYS A 46 23.66 -26.21 -3.06
N SER A 47 24.79 -25.72 -2.66
CA SER A 47 25.70 -25.00 -3.53
C SER A 47 25.85 -25.86 -4.78
N ARG A 48 25.59 -25.33 -5.94
CA ARG A 48 25.85 -25.97 -7.22
C ARG A 48 27.34 -25.90 -7.53
N SER A 49 28.19 -26.22 -6.55
CA SER A 49 29.62 -26.16 -6.65
C SER A 49 30.18 -27.24 -7.56
N ASP A 50 29.42 -28.27 -7.93
CA ASP A 50 29.93 -29.37 -8.76
C ASP A 50 29.78 -29.11 -10.26
N GLU A 51 29.18 -27.99 -10.69
CA GLU A 51 29.01 -27.67 -12.12
C GLU A 51 29.43 -26.22 -12.49
N GLY A 52 30.41 -25.67 -11.82
CA GLY A 52 31.20 -24.53 -12.33
C GLY A 52 30.47 -23.23 -12.59
N VAL A 53 29.36 -22.92 -11.93
CA VAL A 53 28.60 -21.71 -12.16
C VAL A 53 28.41 -20.93 -10.87
N TRP A 54 29.09 -19.77 -10.77
CA TRP A 54 28.88 -18.66 -9.82
C TRP A 54 29.32 -18.89 -8.36
N THR A 55 30.58 -19.24 -8.13
CA THR A 55 31.27 -18.91 -6.89
C THR A 55 31.95 -17.56 -7.05
N ASN A 56 31.24 -16.49 -6.88
CA ASN A 56 31.85 -15.18 -6.73
C ASN A 56 32.05 -14.94 -5.24
N GLU A 57 33.22 -15.18 -4.71
CA GLU A 57 33.62 -14.93 -3.32
C GLU A 57 33.39 -13.46 -2.90
N ASN A 58 33.21 -12.56 -3.86
CA ASN A 58 32.94 -11.15 -3.67
C ASN A 58 31.44 -10.77 -3.70
N SER A 59 30.52 -11.71 -3.88
CA SER A 59 29.09 -11.39 -3.97
C SER A 59 28.40 -11.11 -2.62
N GLY A 60 29.11 -11.30 -1.51
CA GLY A 60 28.53 -11.12 -0.16
C GLY A 60 27.48 -12.19 0.22
N MET A 61 27.19 -13.15 -0.65
CA MET A 61 26.30 -14.27 -0.34
C MET A 61 27.10 -15.32 0.41
N LYS A 62 26.83 -15.49 1.70
CA LYS A 62 27.42 -16.58 2.49
C LYS A 62 26.93 -17.92 1.94
N ALA A 63 27.87 -18.77 1.58
CA ALA A 63 27.61 -20.15 1.10
C ALA A 63 27.11 -21.09 2.21
N GLU A 64 27.27 -20.73 3.48
CA GLU A 64 26.76 -21.44 4.63
C GLU A 64 25.36 -20.95 4.95
N GLY A 65 24.43 -21.89 5.11
CA GLY A 65 23.01 -21.67 5.25
C GLY A 65 22.68 -20.50 6.19
N SER A 66 22.18 -19.42 5.62
CA SER A 66 21.64 -18.34 6.41
C SER A 66 20.48 -18.91 7.23
N GLU A 67 20.58 -18.85 8.55
CA GLU A 67 19.43 -19.07 9.40
C GLU A 67 18.36 -18.05 8.98
N PHE A 68 17.23 -18.55 8.50
CA PHE A 68 16.10 -17.67 8.26
C PHE A 68 15.62 -17.19 9.61
N ALA A 69 15.51 -15.87 9.78
CA ALA A 69 14.84 -15.31 10.91
C ALA A 69 13.42 -15.89 10.99
N ASP A 70 12.94 -16.13 12.21
CA ASP A 70 11.56 -16.55 12.44
C ASP A 70 10.60 -15.56 11.76
N ALA A 71 9.41 -16.06 11.40
CA ALA A 71 8.39 -15.21 10.81
C ALA A 71 8.07 -14.05 11.77
N ASP A 72 7.98 -12.83 11.23
CA ASP A 72 7.64 -11.65 12.02
C ASP A 72 6.22 -11.82 12.59
N PRO A 73 6.02 -11.79 13.92
CA PRO A 73 4.70 -11.95 14.52
C PRO A 73 3.70 -10.86 14.11
N ARG A 74 4.19 -9.75 13.56
CA ARG A 74 3.36 -8.66 13.01
C ARG A 74 2.75 -8.97 11.65
N GLY A 75 3.02 -10.14 11.07
CA GLY A 75 2.50 -10.56 9.79
C GLY A 75 3.47 -10.38 8.62
N ARG A 76 2.97 -10.62 7.41
CA ARG A 76 3.75 -10.59 6.17
C ARG A 76 4.03 -9.16 5.71
N PHE A 77 5.10 -8.98 4.95
CA PHE A 77 5.37 -7.71 4.27
C PHE A 77 4.21 -7.31 3.35
N PRO A 78 3.98 -5.99 3.16
CA PRO A 78 3.02 -5.48 2.19
C PRO A 78 3.26 -6.10 0.81
N SER A 79 2.17 -6.45 0.15
CA SER A 79 2.27 -7.04 -1.18
C SER A 79 2.60 -6.00 -2.25
N ASN A 80 3.41 -6.41 -3.22
CA ASN A 80 3.60 -5.70 -4.47
C ASN A 80 2.62 -6.14 -5.57
N LEU A 81 1.76 -7.11 -5.26
CA LEU A 81 0.71 -7.61 -6.13
C LEU A 81 -0.65 -7.44 -5.47
N ILE A 82 -1.58 -6.76 -6.16
CA ILE A 82 -2.98 -6.62 -5.75
C ILE A 82 -3.84 -7.08 -6.92
N HIS A 83 -4.84 -7.91 -6.66
CA HIS A 83 -5.72 -8.48 -7.68
C HIS A 83 -7.18 -8.49 -7.24
N ASN A 84 -8.08 -8.74 -8.17
CA ASN A 84 -9.53 -8.76 -7.94
C ASN A 84 -10.20 -10.11 -8.27
N GLY A 85 -9.40 -11.19 -8.31
CA GLY A 85 -9.92 -12.53 -8.58
C GLY A 85 -8.88 -13.44 -9.25
N ILE A 86 -7.89 -13.90 -8.49
CA ILE A 86 -7.02 -15.02 -8.86
C ILE A 86 -7.42 -16.17 -7.95
N ASP A 87 -7.66 -17.35 -8.52
CA ASP A 87 -8.08 -18.54 -7.78
C ASP A 87 -6.86 -19.35 -7.35
N THR A 88 -6.28 -18.95 -6.21
CA THR A 88 -5.19 -19.67 -5.54
C THR A 88 -5.26 -19.44 -4.03
N ASP A 89 -4.76 -20.38 -3.24
CA ASP A 89 -4.82 -20.31 -1.78
C ASP A 89 -4.14 -19.07 -1.19
N TRP A 90 -3.08 -18.59 -1.83
CA TRP A 90 -2.36 -17.39 -1.39
C TRP A 90 -2.99 -16.07 -1.89
N ALA A 91 -3.91 -16.14 -2.85
CA ALA A 91 -4.53 -14.96 -3.45
C ALA A 91 -5.34 -14.13 -2.42
N ARG A 92 -5.88 -14.79 -1.38
CA ARG A 92 -6.62 -14.12 -0.29
C ARG A 92 -5.86 -12.97 0.37
N TYR A 93 -4.53 -13.05 0.42
CA TYR A 93 -3.68 -12.01 1.04
C TYR A 93 -3.53 -10.75 0.19
N PHE A 94 -3.93 -10.80 -1.08
CA PHE A 94 -3.69 -9.76 -2.07
C PHE A 94 -4.97 -9.33 -2.78
N TYR A 95 -6.09 -9.83 -2.28
CA TYR A 95 -7.38 -9.56 -2.89
C TYR A 95 -7.88 -8.16 -2.56
N CYS A 96 -8.24 -7.41 -3.61
CA CYS A 96 -8.96 -6.15 -3.49
C CYS A 96 -10.22 -6.23 -4.35
N PRO A 97 -11.42 -6.18 -3.75
CA PRO A 97 -12.66 -6.27 -4.50
C PRO A 97 -12.83 -5.10 -5.45
N LYS A 98 -13.58 -5.33 -6.52
CA LYS A 98 -14.04 -4.23 -7.38
C LYS A 98 -15.04 -3.37 -6.62
N VAL A 99 -15.10 -2.10 -7.01
CA VAL A 99 -16.09 -1.14 -6.49
C VAL A 99 -17.50 -1.69 -6.61
N SER A 100 -18.22 -1.75 -5.49
CA SER A 100 -19.64 -2.08 -5.45
C SER A 100 -20.50 -0.91 -5.94
N LYS A 101 -21.76 -1.21 -6.31
CA LYS A 101 -22.73 -0.14 -6.66
C LYS A 101 -23.01 0.79 -5.49
N THR A 102 -23.05 0.26 -4.28
CA THR A 102 -23.26 1.03 -3.04
C THR A 102 -22.09 1.97 -2.76
N GLU A 103 -20.86 1.48 -2.90
CA GLU A 103 -19.65 2.29 -2.73
C GLU A 103 -19.55 3.38 -3.81
N ARG A 104 -19.89 3.06 -5.05
CA ARG A 104 -19.94 4.03 -6.16
C ARG A 104 -20.88 5.19 -5.84
N ASN A 105 -22.07 4.92 -5.35
CA ASN A 105 -23.15 5.88 -5.13
C ASN A 105 -23.28 6.29 -3.65
N ASN A 106 -22.18 6.37 -2.92
CA ASN A 106 -22.18 6.69 -1.48
C ASN A 106 -22.46 8.17 -1.18
N SER A 107 -22.98 8.94 -2.10
CA SER A 107 -23.40 10.34 -1.91
C SER A 107 -24.85 10.54 -2.33
N ALA A 108 -25.39 11.71 -2.07
CA ALA A 108 -26.73 12.11 -2.53
C ALA A 108 -26.79 12.26 -4.06
N LEU A 109 -25.65 12.42 -4.70
CA LEU A 109 -25.52 12.53 -6.16
C LEU A 109 -25.21 11.17 -6.78
N GLN A 110 -25.85 10.89 -7.93
CA GLN A 110 -25.52 9.71 -8.72
C GLN A 110 -24.10 9.86 -9.28
N ASN A 111 -23.24 8.91 -9.02
CA ASN A 111 -21.87 8.97 -9.49
C ASN A 111 -21.78 8.48 -10.95
N THR A 112 -21.69 9.43 -11.87
CA THR A 112 -21.58 9.21 -13.32
C THR A 112 -20.14 8.95 -13.78
N HIS A 113 -19.13 9.15 -12.89
CA HIS A 113 -17.73 9.00 -13.25
C HIS A 113 -17.41 7.56 -13.72
N PRO A 114 -16.76 7.36 -14.88
CA PRO A 114 -16.58 6.03 -15.47
C PRO A 114 -15.66 5.11 -14.66
N THR A 115 -14.65 5.66 -14.01
CA THR A 115 -13.55 4.88 -13.39
C THR A 115 -13.42 5.16 -11.88
N VAL A 116 -14.40 4.74 -11.10
CA VAL A 116 -14.33 4.82 -9.64
C VAL A 116 -13.37 3.76 -9.10
N LYS A 117 -12.46 4.14 -8.22
CA LYS A 117 -11.49 3.21 -7.61
C LYS A 117 -12.02 2.68 -6.27
N PRO A 118 -11.72 1.42 -5.89
CA PRO A 118 -12.06 0.87 -4.59
C PRO A 118 -11.44 1.70 -3.47
N ILE A 119 -12.24 2.06 -2.47
CA ILE A 119 -11.75 2.90 -1.35
C ILE A 119 -10.68 2.17 -0.55
N GLU A 120 -10.86 0.87 -0.28
CA GLU A 120 -9.88 0.08 0.46
C GLU A 120 -8.51 0.02 -0.24
N LEU A 121 -8.49 -0.06 -1.58
CA LEU A 121 -7.24 0.05 -2.34
C LEU A 121 -6.59 1.42 -2.15
N MET A 122 -7.38 2.48 -2.22
CA MET A 122 -6.86 3.85 -2.05
C MET A 122 -6.36 4.09 -0.62
N LYS A 123 -7.06 3.58 0.40
CA LYS A 123 -6.60 3.60 1.80
C LYS A 123 -5.24 2.93 1.95
N TYR A 124 -5.13 1.69 1.45
CA TYR A 124 -3.87 0.96 1.47
C TYR A 124 -2.73 1.75 0.83
N LEU A 125 -2.96 2.32 -0.36
CA LEU A 125 -1.94 3.10 -1.07
C LEU A 125 -1.58 4.39 -0.32
N CYS A 126 -2.56 5.12 0.22
CA CYS A 126 -2.31 6.31 1.03
C CYS A 126 -1.49 5.96 2.28
N ARG A 127 -1.89 4.93 3.03
CA ARG A 127 -1.18 4.47 4.24
C ARG A 127 0.24 4.02 3.95
N LEU A 128 0.46 3.39 2.79
CA LEU A 128 1.77 2.87 2.39
C LEU A 128 2.79 4.00 2.16
N VAL A 129 2.38 5.11 1.56
CA VAL A 129 3.33 6.14 1.07
C VAL A 129 3.26 7.46 1.81
N THR A 130 2.20 7.74 2.58
CA THR A 130 2.01 9.01 3.25
C THR A 130 2.44 8.92 4.71
N PRO A 131 3.35 9.76 5.19
CA PRO A 131 3.71 9.81 6.59
C PRO A 131 2.54 10.34 7.44
N LYS A 132 2.54 10.02 8.74
CA LYS A 132 1.53 10.51 9.69
C LYS A 132 1.45 12.04 9.66
N GLY A 133 0.25 12.58 9.49
CA GLY A 133 0.00 14.02 9.35
C GLY A 133 0.45 14.59 8.01
N GLY A 134 0.73 13.75 7.03
CA GLY A 134 1.09 14.18 5.68
C GLY A 134 -0.12 14.50 4.81
N THR A 135 0.15 15.14 3.67
CA THR A 135 -0.86 15.56 2.69
C THR A 135 -0.82 14.67 1.45
N VAL A 136 -1.96 14.17 1.04
CA VAL A 136 -2.15 13.44 -0.22
C VAL A 136 -2.61 14.42 -1.30
N LEU A 137 -1.89 14.49 -2.41
CA LEU A 137 -2.28 15.27 -3.59
C LEU A 137 -2.77 14.33 -4.70
N ASP A 138 -3.98 14.56 -5.19
CA ASP A 138 -4.52 13.90 -6.38
C ASP A 138 -4.88 14.94 -7.44
N PRO A 139 -4.02 15.14 -8.47
CA PRO A 139 -4.26 16.14 -9.50
C PRO A 139 -5.33 15.75 -10.53
N PHE A 140 -5.90 14.54 -10.43
CA PHE A 140 -6.94 14.01 -11.29
C PHE A 140 -7.97 13.22 -10.47
N MET A 141 -8.53 13.88 -9.44
CA MET A 141 -9.29 13.19 -8.39
C MET A 141 -10.60 12.54 -8.86
N GLY A 142 -11.12 12.90 -10.03
CA GLY A 142 -12.37 12.37 -10.55
C GLY A 142 -13.51 12.51 -9.55
N SER A 143 -14.12 11.38 -9.19
CA SER A 143 -15.20 11.35 -8.18
C SER A 143 -14.69 11.25 -6.72
N GLY A 144 -13.43 11.53 -6.44
CA GLY A 144 -12.89 11.73 -5.08
C GLY A 144 -12.60 10.48 -4.28
N SER A 145 -12.37 9.32 -4.90
CA SER A 145 -12.05 8.08 -4.16
C SER A 145 -10.78 8.22 -3.31
N THR A 146 -9.74 8.88 -3.84
CA THR A 146 -8.49 9.16 -3.10
C THR A 146 -8.77 10.09 -1.92
N GLY A 147 -9.58 11.12 -2.09
CA GLY A 147 -9.91 12.07 -1.03
C GLY A 147 -10.71 11.43 0.11
N MET A 148 -11.65 10.54 -0.21
CA MET A 148 -12.35 9.75 0.81
C MET A 148 -11.38 8.88 1.60
N ALA A 149 -10.49 8.18 0.91
CA ALA A 149 -9.51 7.31 1.54
C ALA A 149 -8.51 8.09 2.41
N ALA A 150 -7.99 9.21 1.92
CA ALA A 150 -7.08 10.06 2.66
C ALA A 150 -7.73 10.59 3.95
N LYS A 151 -8.97 11.07 3.86
CA LYS A 151 -9.71 11.56 5.02
C LYS A 151 -9.98 10.47 6.05
N ASP A 152 -10.37 9.27 5.59
CA ASP A 152 -10.65 8.13 6.46
C ASP A 152 -9.38 7.62 7.19
N GLU A 153 -8.22 7.73 6.55
CA GLU A 153 -6.91 7.42 7.15
C GLU A 153 -6.30 8.58 7.97
N GLY A 154 -7.00 9.72 8.07
CA GLY A 154 -6.55 10.87 8.86
C GLY A 154 -5.44 11.70 8.20
N PHE A 155 -5.34 11.68 6.87
CA PHE A 155 -4.42 12.52 6.11
C PHE A 155 -5.10 13.80 5.61
N ASP A 156 -4.32 14.85 5.43
CA ASP A 156 -4.75 16.01 4.65
C ASP A 156 -4.88 15.64 3.17
N PHE A 157 -5.80 16.33 2.47
CA PHE A 157 -6.05 16.04 1.07
C PHE A 157 -6.17 17.31 0.23
N ILE A 158 -5.50 17.29 -0.92
CA ILE A 158 -5.65 18.28 -1.98
C ILE A 158 -6.05 17.55 -3.26
N GLY A 159 -7.26 17.82 -3.75
CA GLY A 159 -7.78 17.24 -4.99
C GLY A 159 -7.96 18.30 -6.06
N ILE A 160 -7.62 17.96 -7.32
CA ILE A 160 -7.87 18.81 -8.48
C ILE A 160 -8.72 17.99 -9.46
N GLU A 161 -9.80 18.62 -9.93
CA GLU A 161 -10.66 18.06 -10.97
C GLU A 161 -11.06 19.18 -11.92
N LYS A 162 -10.97 18.89 -13.21
CA LYS A 162 -11.30 19.85 -14.27
C LYS A 162 -12.80 19.93 -14.54
N GLU A 163 -13.46 18.77 -14.51
CA GLU A 163 -14.89 18.67 -14.83
C GLU A 163 -15.71 19.00 -13.59
N ARG A 164 -16.51 20.08 -13.67
CA ARG A 164 -17.30 20.58 -12.55
C ARG A 164 -18.27 19.54 -11.98
N GLU A 165 -18.90 18.76 -12.83
CA GLU A 165 -19.80 17.68 -12.40
C GLU A 165 -19.09 16.66 -11.51
N TYR A 166 -17.89 16.21 -11.90
CA TYR A 166 -17.09 15.26 -11.11
C TYR A 166 -16.57 15.90 -9.83
N TYR A 167 -16.19 17.16 -9.88
CA TYR A 167 -15.79 17.91 -8.68
C TYR A 167 -16.92 17.96 -7.63
N GLU A 168 -18.16 18.29 -8.04
CA GLU A 168 -19.32 18.36 -7.15
C GLU A 168 -19.63 16.97 -6.53
N ILE A 169 -19.51 15.89 -7.34
CA ILE A 169 -19.63 14.52 -6.84
C ILE A 169 -18.52 14.20 -5.82
N ALA A 170 -17.26 14.55 -6.13
CA ALA A 170 -16.13 14.32 -5.25
C ALA A 170 -16.30 15.06 -3.91
N GLU A 171 -16.65 16.34 -3.96
CA GLU A 171 -16.87 17.15 -2.77
C GLU A 171 -17.97 16.55 -1.86
N ALA A 172 -19.11 16.15 -2.44
CA ALA A 172 -20.20 15.52 -1.70
C ALA A 172 -19.79 14.18 -1.06
N ARG A 173 -19.00 13.36 -1.76
CA ARG A 173 -18.51 12.08 -1.25
C ARG A 173 -17.49 12.26 -0.13
N ILE A 174 -16.53 13.15 -0.31
CA ILE A 174 -15.47 13.41 0.68
C ILE A 174 -16.06 14.04 1.96
N LYS A 175 -17.00 14.99 1.83
CA LYS A 175 -17.67 15.61 2.98
C LYS A 175 -18.46 14.61 3.82
N LYS A 176 -19.03 13.59 3.19
CA LYS A 176 -19.80 12.54 3.88
C LYS A 176 -18.90 11.55 4.63
N THR A 177 -17.63 11.46 4.29
CA THR A 177 -16.67 10.55 4.96
C THR A 177 -16.31 11.14 6.32
N ALA A 178 -16.68 10.44 7.40
CA ALA A 178 -16.25 10.79 8.74
C ALA A 178 -14.81 10.33 8.97
N PRO A 179 -13.93 11.13 9.59
CA PRO A 179 -12.61 10.66 9.99
C PRO A 179 -12.73 9.53 11.02
N LEU A 180 -11.86 8.54 10.94
CA LEU A 180 -11.80 7.40 11.89
C LEU A 180 -11.61 7.87 13.35
N MET A 181 -11.03 9.04 13.55
CA MET A 181 -10.75 9.61 14.88
C MET A 181 -11.99 10.14 15.62
N ASP A 182 -13.11 10.37 14.94
CA ASP A 182 -14.32 10.91 15.58
C ASP A 182 -15.10 9.85 16.37
N PHE A 183 -14.67 8.59 16.36
CA PHE A 183 -15.31 7.49 17.10
C PHE A 183 -14.67 7.18 18.47
N PHE A 184 -13.60 7.88 18.85
CA PHE A 184 -12.87 7.64 20.10
C PHE A 184 -12.83 8.83 21.07
N LEU A 185 -13.79 9.77 20.94
CA LEU A 185 -14.00 10.85 21.91
C LEU A 185 -15.21 10.58 22.81
#